data_e9036fb2e470ce06268f80a9c9f7d18e
#
_entry.id   e9036fb2e470ce06268f80a9c9f7d18e
#
_cell.length_a   1.000
_cell.length_b   1.000
_cell.length_c   1.000
_cell.angle_alpha   90.00
_cell.angle_beta   90.00
_cell.angle_gamma   90.00
#
_symmetry.space_group_name_H-M   'P 1'
#
loop_
_entity.id
_entity.type
_entity.pdbx_description
1 polymer ?
#
loop_
_entity_poly.entity_id
_entity_poly.type
_entity_poly.pdbx_seq_one_letter_code
_entity_poly.pdbx_strand_id
1 'polypeptide(L)'
;MVSVIIRNRNESEHIGFAIQSCLDNFKKPEIIVVDNNSTDDSLQVVNLFKDRTNIKVITINDYTPGKSINLGVKHATNERILVLSAHAQITTLDIEMLNQWFRQGHVAVFGNQTPIYKGKRISKRYIWSHFTNSTEENLYSDIEDRYFLHNAFCFYSKEFLIENPMPEQYPGKEDRFWAKDMVDKGHKYLYDGFYQKCNHFYTNNGATWKGIG
;
A
#
# COMPACT_ATOMS: atom_id res chain seq x y z
N MET A 1 -11.31 1.00 13.27
CA MET A 1 -11.75 0.63 11.90
C MET A 1 -10.75 1.20 10.91
N VAL A 2 -10.64 0.61 9.71
CA VAL A 2 -9.65 0.97 8.68
C VAL A 2 -10.36 1.20 7.35
N SER A 3 -9.90 2.19 6.57
CA SER A 3 -10.22 2.36 5.16
C SER A 3 -9.03 1.88 4.33
N VAL A 4 -9.26 0.89 3.48
CA VAL A 4 -8.24 0.31 2.60
C VAL A 4 -8.37 0.92 1.22
N ILE A 5 -7.32 1.56 0.73
CA ILE A 5 -7.25 2.13 -0.60
C ILE A 5 -6.49 1.15 -1.49
N ILE A 6 -7.17 0.57 -2.47
CA ILE A 6 -6.59 -0.37 -3.44
C ILE A 6 -6.50 0.32 -4.79
N ARG A 7 -5.28 0.53 -5.28
CA ARG A 7 -5.04 1.05 -6.64
C ARG A 7 -5.13 -0.11 -7.61
N ASN A 8 -6.00 -0.01 -8.59
CA ASN A 8 -6.28 -1.09 -9.54
C ASN A 8 -6.11 -0.67 -11.01
N ARG A 9 -5.47 -1.54 -11.79
CA ARG A 9 -5.51 -1.53 -13.26
C ARG A 9 -5.18 -2.89 -13.81
N ASN A 10 -6.19 -3.59 -14.33
CA ASN A 10 -6.03 -4.92 -14.95
C ASN A 10 -5.31 -5.93 -14.03
N GLU A 11 -5.87 -6.14 -12.83
CA GLU A 11 -5.33 -7.03 -11.79
C GLU A 11 -6.34 -8.13 -11.41
N SER A 12 -7.13 -8.62 -12.38
CA SER A 12 -8.18 -9.63 -12.14
C SER A 12 -7.66 -10.90 -11.47
N GLU A 13 -6.41 -11.29 -11.75
CA GLU A 13 -5.79 -12.47 -11.14
C GLU A 13 -5.46 -12.30 -9.65
N HIS A 14 -5.31 -11.06 -9.15
CA HIS A 14 -4.75 -10.80 -7.83
C HIS A 14 -5.64 -9.97 -6.90
N ILE A 15 -6.48 -9.07 -7.44
CA ILE A 15 -7.29 -8.15 -6.62
C ILE A 15 -8.20 -8.89 -5.63
N GLY A 16 -8.67 -10.09 -5.98
CA GLY A 16 -9.45 -10.95 -5.08
C GLY A 16 -8.68 -11.36 -3.84
N PHE A 17 -7.38 -11.68 -3.96
CA PHE A 17 -6.51 -12.01 -2.82
C PHE A 17 -6.28 -10.78 -1.94
N ALA A 18 -6.08 -9.60 -2.53
CA ALA A 18 -5.94 -8.35 -1.78
C ALA A 18 -7.19 -8.09 -0.93
N ILE A 19 -8.39 -8.12 -1.53
CA ILE A 19 -9.66 -7.90 -0.84
C ILE A 19 -9.90 -8.97 0.22
N GLN A 20 -9.74 -10.25 -0.12
CA GLN A 20 -9.95 -11.34 0.83
C GLN A 20 -9.03 -11.20 2.05
N SER A 21 -7.75 -10.90 1.84
CA SER A 21 -6.82 -10.71 2.96
C SER A 21 -7.20 -9.52 3.87
N CYS A 22 -7.84 -8.49 3.34
CA CYS A 22 -8.40 -7.41 4.17
C CYS A 22 -9.57 -7.92 5.03
N LEU A 23 -10.45 -8.76 4.47
CA LEU A 23 -11.57 -9.35 5.21
C LEU A 23 -11.12 -10.33 6.31
N ASP A 24 -10.01 -11.03 6.07
CA ASP A 24 -9.45 -11.99 7.03
C ASP A 24 -8.78 -11.28 8.23
N ASN A 25 -8.23 -10.08 8.01
CA ASN A 25 -7.46 -9.36 9.02
C ASN A 25 -8.21 -8.21 9.70
N PHE A 26 -9.27 -7.67 9.10
CA PHE A 26 -10.03 -6.55 9.66
C PHE A 26 -11.50 -6.89 9.85
N LYS A 27 -12.06 -6.46 10.97
CA LYS A 27 -13.51 -6.56 11.19
C LYS A 27 -14.23 -5.46 10.40
N LYS A 28 -14.89 -5.83 9.30
CA LYS A 28 -15.65 -4.93 8.41
C LYS A 28 -14.82 -3.71 7.93
N PRO A 29 -13.73 -3.92 7.17
CA PRO A 29 -12.99 -2.82 6.58
C PRO A 29 -13.85 -2.08 5.56
N GLU A 30 -13.65 -0.75 5.44
CA GLU A 30 -14.08 -0.02 4.26
C GLU A 30 -13.02 -0.21 3.17
N ILE A 31 -13.43 -0.59 1.96
CA ILE A 31 -12.53 -0.79 0.83
C ILE A 31 -12.85 0.22 -0.27
N ILE A 32 -11.85 0.97 -0.70
CA ILE A 32 -11.95 1.96 -1.77
C ILE A 32 -11.03 1.52 -2.89
N VAL A 33 -11.61 1.01 -3.97
CA VAL A 33 -10.88 0.63 -5.17
C VAL A 33 -10.80 1.84 -6.08
N VAL A 34 -9.59 2.37 -6.30
CA VAL A 34 -9.35 3.44 -7.27
C VAL A 34 -8.89 2.79 -8.56
N ASP A 35 -9.81 2.70 -9.51
CA ASP A 35 -9.63 2.00 -10.77
C ASP A 35 -9.17 2.92 -11.88
N ASN A 36 -8.04 2.59 -12.49
CA ASN A 36 -7.48 3.31 -13.63
C ASN A 36 -7.94 2.67 -14.96
N ASN A 37 -9.26 2.73 -15.21
CA ASN A 37 -9.89 2.25 -16.44
C ASN A 37 -9.48 0.82 -16.80
N SER A 38 -9.70 -0.13 -15.89
CA SER A 38 -9.45 -1.56 -16.15
C SER A 38 -10.33 -2.08 -17.28
N THR A 39 -9.76 -2.90 -18.13
CA THR A 39 -10.41 -3.54 -19.30
C THR A 39 -10.52 -5.06 -19.16
N ASP A 40 -9.98 -5.61 -18.07
CA ASP A 40 -10.09 -7.02 -17.70
C ASP A 40 -11.24 -7.24 -16.70
N ASP A 41 -11.33 -8.44 -16.14
CA ASP A 41 -12.38 -8.82 -15.19
C ASP A 41 -12.15 -8.29 -13.76
N SER A 42 -11.19 -7.39 -13.51
CA SER A 42 -10.89 -6.87 -12.17
C SER A 42 -12.12 -6.37 -11.43
N LEU A 43 -12.97 -5.56 -12.09
CA LEU A 43 -14.17 -5.00 -11.45
C LEU A 43 -15.26 -6.05 -11.23
N GLN A 44 -15.31 -7.10 -12.05
CA GLN A 44 -16.21 -8.24 -11.82
C GLN A 44 -15.78 -8.99 -10.56
N VAL A 45 -14.46 -9.23 -10.39
CA VAL A 45 -13.91 -9.82 -9.15
C VAL A 45 -14.24 -8.96 -7.93
N VAL A 46 -14.04 -7.64 -7.99
CA VAL A 46 -14.41 -6.71 -6.90
C VAL A 46 -15.89 -6.84 -6.53
N ASN A 47 -16.79 -6.95 -7.51
CA ASN A 47 -18.22 -7.07 -7.28
C ASN A 47 -18.62 -8.31 -6.46
N LEU A 48 -17.86 -9.40 -6.52
CA LEU A 48 -18.11 -10.63 -5.73
C LEU A 48 -17.98 -10.42 -4.21
N PHE A 49 -17.37 -9.32 -3.78
CA PHE A 49 -17.16 -9.01 -2.37
C PHE A 49 -18.11 -7.94 -1.81
N LYS A 50 -18.95 -7.31 -2.63
CA LYS A 50 -19.81 -6.18 -2.20
C LYS A 50 -20.79 -6.51 -1.08
N ASP A 51 -21.28 -7.74 -1.03
CA ASP A 51 -22.20 -8.19 0.02
C ASP A 51 -21.48 -8.51 1.34
N ARG A 52 -20.15 -8.57 1.33
CA ARG A 52 -19.33 -8.94 2.50
C ARG A 52 -18.80 -7.74 3.28
N THR A 53 -18.61 -6.61 2.61
CA THR A 53 -18.10 -5.37 3.23
C THR A 53 -18.45 -4.15 2.37
N ASN A 54 -18.28 -2.94 2.94
CA ASN A 54 -18.48 -1.69 2.21
C ASN A 54 -17.36 -1.51 1.19
N ILE A 55 -17.66 -1.73 -0.09
CA ILE A 55 -16.72 -1.51 -1.20
C ILE A 55 -17.21 -0.39 -2.09
N LYS A 56 -16.39 0.64 -2.26
CA LYS A 56 -16.58 1.75 -3.17
C LYS A 56 -15.58 1.65 -4.33
N VAL A 57 -16.05 1.70 -5.56
CA VAL A 57 -15.20 1.78 -6.76
C VAL A 57 -15.23 3.21 -7.28
N ILE A 58 -14.07 3.79 -7.56
CA ILE A 58 -13.90 5.14 -8.10
C ILE A 58 -12.99 5.05 -9.32
N THR A 59 -13.46 5.53 -10.45
CA THR A 59 -12.63 5.58 -11.67
C THR A 59 -11.78 6.86 -11.68
N ILE A 60 -10.52 6.72 -12.06
CA ILE A 60 -9.58 7.84 -12.25
C ILE A 60 -9.11 7.88 -13.71
N ASN A 61 -9.23 9.04 -14.36
CA ASN A 61 -8.85 9.20 -15.76
C ASN A 61 -7.45 9.79 -15.94
N ASP A 62 -7.00 10.62 -15.01
CA ASP A 62 -5.66 11.24 -15.00
C ASP A 62 -4.84 10.62 -13.87
N TYR A 63 -4.38 9.39 -14.11
CA TYR A 63 -3.75 8.57 -13.10
C TYR A 63 -2.28 8.94 -12.87
N THR A 64 -1.97 9.22 -11.61
CA THR A 64 -0.66 8.95 -11.01
C THR A 64 -0.87 8.18 -9.71
N PRO A 65 0.15 7.45 -9.21
CA PRO A 65 0.01 6.78 -7.91
C PRO A 65 -0.39 7.74 -6.78
N GLY A 66 0.21 8.92 -6.72
CA GLY A 66 -0.14 9.95 -5.73
C GLY A 66 -1.59 10.43 -5.86
N LYS A 67 -2.05 10.76 -7.07
CA LYS A 67 -3.45 11.16 -7.31
C LYS A 67 -4.44 10.10 -6.88
N SER A 68 -4.14 8.83 -7.17
CA SER A 68 -5.04 7.74 -6.81
C SER A 68 -5.13 7.53 -5.30
N ILE A 69 -4.02 7.65 -4.56
CA ILE A 69 -4.02 7.58 -3.10
C ILE A 69 -4.81 8.76 -2.52
N ASN A 70 -4.50 9.98 -2.95
CA ASN A 70 -5.18 11.19 -2.45
C ASN A 70 -6.68 11.16 -2.74
N LEU A 71 -7.10 10.67 -3.90
CA LEU A 71 -8.50 10.47 -4.23
C LEU A 71 -9.16 9.45 -3.29
N GLY A 72 -8.49 8.33 -3.02
CA GLY A 72 -8.97 7.33 -2.06
C GLY A 72 -9.11 7.91 -0.65
N VAL A 73 -8.13 8.69 -0.18
CA VAL A 73 -8.15 9.35 1.14
C VAL A 73 -9.33 10.30 1.29
N LYS A 74 -9.66 11.08 0.25
CA LYS A 74 -10.84 11.97 0.25
C LYS A 74 -12.16 11.22 0.45
N HIS A 75 -12.24 9.98 -0.01
CA HIS A 75 -13.44 9.16 0.08
C HIS A 75 -13.46 8.22 1.30
N ALA A 76 -12.35 8.09 2.01
CA ALA A 76 -12.23 7.28 3.21
C ALA A 76 -13.04 7.87 4.38
N THR A 77 -13.64 7.01 5.19
CA THR A 77 -14.44 7.44 6.37
C THR A 77 -13.73 7.15 7.69
N ASN A 78 -12.73 6.26 7.70
CA ASN A 78 -12.02 5.89 8.92
C ASN A 78 -10.72 6.70 9.09
N GLU A 79 -10.28 6.85 10.34
CA GLU A 79 -9.06 7.58 10.69
C GLU A 79 -7.77 6.86 10.26
N ARG A 80 -7.82 5.53 10.20
CA ARG A 80 -6.69 4.73 9.74
C ARG A 80 -6.85 4.38 8.27
N ILE A 81 -5.83 4.71 7.49
CA ILE A 81 -5.73 4.37 6.06
C ILE A 81 -4.72 3.25 5.89
N LEU A 82 -5.08 2.25 5.11
CA LEU A 82 -4.15 1.28 4.52
C LEU A 82 -4.09 1.52 3.02
N VAL A 83 -2.92 1.84 2.49
CA VAL A 83 -2.65 1.77 1.05
C VAL A 83 -2.17 0.36 0.74
N LEU A 84 -2.88 -0.33 -0.14
CA LEU A 84 -2.59 -1.70 -0.54
C LEU A 84 -2.58 -1.81 -2.06
N SER A 85 -1.55 -2.44 -2.64
CA SER A 85 -1.56 -2.74 -4.07
C SER A 85 -2.58 -3.83 -4.38
N ALA A 86 -3.25 -3.75 -5.55
CA ALA A 86 -4.19 -4.78 -5.98
C ALA A 86 -3.55 -6.18 -6.12
N HIS A 87 -2.24 -6.24 -6.23
CA HIS A 87 -1.43 -7.47 -6.27
C HIS A 87 -0.63 -7.70 -4.97
N ALA A 88 -1.14 -7.23 -3.83
CA ALA A 88 -0.58 -7.54 -2.50
C ALA A 88 -1.61 -8.29 -1.65
N GLN A 89 -1.15 -9.27 -0.89
CA GLN A 89 -1.96 -10.09 0.01
C GLN A 89 -1.38 -10.01 1.42
N ILE A 90 -2.13 -9.52 2.38
CA ILE A 90 -1.71 -9.47 3.79
C ILE A 90 -1.54 -10.90 4.30
N THR A 91 -0.39 -11.21 4.88
CA THR A 91 -0.07 -12.53 5.44
C THR A 91 0.10 -12.51 6.96
N THR A 92 0.51 -11.36 7.50
CA THR A 92 0.63 -11.14 8.95
C THR A 92 0.24 -9.71 9.25
N LEU A 93 -0.58 -9.52 10.25
CA LEU A 93 -0.98 -8.20 10.73
C LEU A 93 -1.18 -8.24 12.25
N ASP A 94 -0.40 -7.45 12.97
CA ASP A 94 -0.60 -7.15 14.38
C ASP A 94 -1.13 -5.72 14.52
N ILE A 95 -2.44 -5.60 14.75
CA ILE A 95 -3.13 -4.30 14.88
C ILE A 95 -2.71 -3.58 16.16
N GLU A 96 -2.40 -4.32 17.22
CA GLU A 96 -2.02 -3.73 18.50
C GLU A 96 -0.63 -3.08 18.39
N MET A 97 0.33 -3.78 17.82
CA MET A 97 1.64 -3.22 17.49
C MET A 97 1.54 -2.04 16.52
N LEU A 98 0.74 -2.16 15.47
CA LEU A 98 0.48 -1.05 14.55
C LEU A 98 -0.01 0.20 15.29
N ASN A 99 -1.00 0.06 16.18
CA ASN A 99 -1.53 1.17 16.96
C ASN A 99 -0.48 1.74 17.95
N GLN A 100 0.39 0.90 18.49
CA GLN A 100 1.49 1.33 19.34
C GLN A 100 2.46 2.23 18.58
N TRP A 101 2.83 1.87 17.34
CA TRP A 101 3.70 2.70 16.51
C TRP A 101 3.11 4.09 16.23
N PHE A 102 1.81 4.16 15.92
CA PHE A 102 1.15 5.45 15.76
C PHE A 102 1.07 6.26 17.06
N ARG A 103 0.86 5.62 18.21
CA ARG A 103 0.92 6.31 19.53
C ARG A 103 2.30 6.84 19.85
N GLN A 104 3.37 6.26 19.31
CA GLN A 104 4.75 6.75 19.42
C GLN A 104 5.08 7.90 18.47
N GLY A 105 4.11 8.36 17.68
CA GLY A 105 4.25 9.53 16.80
C GLY A 105 4.71 9.22 15.38
N HIS A 106 4.77 7.95 14.97
CA HIS A 106 5.04 7.63 13.57
C HIS A 106 3.85 8.02 12.69
N VAL A 107 4.12 8.68 11.56
CA VAL A 107 3.09 9.16 10.64
C VAL A 107 2.69 8.14 9.58
N ALA A 108 3.56 7.18 9.34
CA ALA A 108 3.33 6.03 8.48
C ALA A 108 4.03 4.77 9.02
N VAL A 109 3.44 3.59 8.74
CA VAL A 109 4.03 2.28 9.07
C VAL A 109 3.88 1.38 7.86
N PHE A 110 4.98 0.92 7.27
CA PHE A 110 4.94 -0.02 6.15
C PHE A 110 5.55 -1.37 6.53
N GLY A 111 5.03 -2.42 5.91
CA GLY A 111 5.37 -3.80 6.26
C GLY A 111 6.35 -4.47 5.30
N ASN A 112 6.81 -5.64 5.72
CA ASN A 112 7.64 -6.55 4.96
C ASN A 112 6.86 -7.13 3.77
N GLN A 113 7.53 -7.22 2.63
CA GLN A 113 6.95 -7.71 1.39
C GLN A 113 7.74 -8.91 0.87
N THR A 114 7.04 -10.02 0.68
CA THR A 114 7.62 -11.21 0.04
C THR A 114 7.25 -11.22 -1.44
N PRO A 115 8.22 -11.06 -2.35
CA PRO A 115 7.94 -11.07 -3.78
C PRO A 115 7.60 -12.47 -4.27
N ILE A 116 6.46 -12.60 -4.98
CA ILE A 116 5.96 -13.86 -5.53
C ILE A 116 5.82 -13.74 -7.05
N TYR A 117 6.40 -14.68 -7.79
CA TYR A 117 6.21 -14.80 -9.23
C TYR A 117 5.88 -16.24 -9.60
N LYS A 118 4.74 -16.45 -10.28
CA LYS A 118 4.26 -17.79 -10.66
C LYS A 118 4.30 -18.78 -9.48
N GLY A 119 3.79 -18.35 -8.33
CA GLY A 119 3.73 -19.14 -7.10
C GLY A 119 5.05 -19.38 -6.37
N LYS A 120 6.16 -18.80 -6.83
CA LYS A 120 7.47 -18.96 -6.19
C LYS A 120 8.01 -17.63 -5.66
N ARG A 121 8.65 -17.66 -4.49
CA ARG A 121 9.37 -16.50 -3.97
C ARG A 121 10.53 -16.15 -4.89
N ILE A 122 10.68 -14.84 -5.18
CA ILE A 122 11.84 -14.31 -5.90
C ILE A 122 12.71 -13.54 -4.91
N SER A 123 14.03 -13.74 -4.97
CA SER A 123 14.94 -13.18 -3.97
C SER A 123 16.05 -12.28 -4.54
N LYS A 124 16.11 -12.07 -5.86
CA LYS A 124 17.33 -11.55 -6.49
C LYS A 124 17.27 -10.11 -7.01
N ARG A 125 16.35 -9.27 -6.59
CA ARG A 125 16.38 -7.82 -6.92
C ARG A 125 16.78 -7.05 -5.68
N TYR A 126 17.63 -6.03 -5.85
CA TYR A 126 18.13 -5.20 -4.76
C TYR A 126 17.02 -4.58 -3.89
N ILE A 127 15.90 -4.16 -4.49
CA ILE A 127 14.75 -3.62 -3.76
C ILE A 127 14.23 -4.57 -2.67
N TRP A 128 14.30 -5.87 -2.89
CA TRP A 128 13.82 -6.86 -1.93
C TRP A 128 14.77 -7.10 -0.77
N SER A 129 16.02 -6.62 -0.84
CA SER A 129 16.98 -6.72 0.27
C SER A 129 16.62 -5.81 1.45
N HIS A 130 15.80 -4.77 1.23
CA HIS A 130 15.33 -3.88 2.29
C HIS A 130 14.22 -4.50 3.14
N PHE A 131 13.54 -5.53 2.63
CA PHE A 131 12.46 -6.21 3.33
C PHE A 131 13.00 -7.36 4.18
N THR A 132 13.47 -7.02 5.37
CA THR A 132 14.03 -7.94 6.37
C THR A 132 13.09 -8.12 7.56
N ASN A 133 13.40 -9.05 8.46
CA ASN A 133 12.74 -9.13 9.76
C ASN A 133 13.45 -8.15 10.73
N SER A 134 13.22 -6.86 10.53
CA SER A 134 13.71 -5.78 11.40
C SER A 134 12.61 -4.75 11.63
N THR A 135 12.83 -3.84 12.56
CA THR A 135 12.02 -2.64 12.76
C THR A 135 12.95 -1.45 12.67
N GLU A 136 12.68 -0.52 11.76
CA GLU A 136 13.58 0.60 11.49
C GLU A 136 12.80 1.92 11.31
N GLU A 137 13.17 2.92 12.09
CA GLU A 137 12.64 4.28 11.95
C GLU A 137 13.36 4.97 10.78
N ASN A 138 12.59 5.59 9.87
CA ASN A 138 13.09 6.30 8.71
C ASN A 138 14.07 5.47 7.87
N LEU A 139 13.70 4.21 7.60
CA LEU A 139 14.55 3.28 6.83
C LEU A 139 15.19 3.97 5.63
N TYR A 140 16.52 3.95 5.58
CA TYR A 140 17.31 4.57 4.52
C TYR A 140 18.02 3.49 3.69
N SER A 141 18.05 3.68 2.40
CA SER A 141 18.75 2.80 1.46
C SER A 141 20.08 3.43 1.03
N ASP A 142 21.19 2.95 1.54
CA ASP A 142 22.52 3.38 1.12
C ASP A 142 22.79 3.06 -0.36
N ILE A 143 22.19 1.98 -0.88
CA ILE A 143 22.37 1.56 -2.27
C ILE A 143 21.68 2.55 -3.24
N GLU A 144 20.52 3.06 -2.85
CA GLU A 144 19.73 3.97 -3.68
C GLU A 144 19.87 5.45 -3.26
N ASP A 145 20.63 5.71 -2.20
CA ASP A 145 20.86 7.04 -1.60
C ASP A 145 19.54 7.78 -1.35
N ARG A 146 18.59 7.12 -0.63
CA ARG A 146 17.26 7.67 -0.36
C ARG A 146 16.57 7.03 0.83
N TYR A 147 15.59 7.74 1.37
CA TYR A 147 14.61 7.14 2.27
C TYR A 147 13.77 6.10 1.55
N PHE A 148 13.58 4.95 2.22
CA PHE A 148 12.88 3.80 1.66
C PHE A 148 11.53 3.61 2.35
N LEU A 149 10.46 4.02 1.66
CA LEU A 149 9.08 3.73 2.01
C LEU A 149 8.42 3.09 0.79
N HIS A 150 7.47 2.17 1.00
CA HIS A 150 6.86 1.44 -0.12
C HIS A 150 5.35 1.29 0.06
N ASN A 151 4.59 1.90 -0.87
CA ASN A 151 3.12 1.99 -0.84
C ASN A 151 2.37 0.71 -1.28
N ALA A 152 3.04 -0.43 -1.45
CA ALA A 152 2.31 -1.66 -1.73
C ALA A 152 1.60 -2.22 -0.47
N PHE A 153 2.11 -1.89 0.73
CA PHE A 153 1.51 -2.24 2.02
C PHE A 153 1.96 -1.23 3.08
N CYS A 154 1.21 -0.13 3.21
CA CYS A 154 1.57 0.96 4.11
C CYS A 154 0.35 1.57 4.80
N PHE A 155 0.44 1.77 6.11
CA PHE A 155 -0.58 2.39 6.94
C PHE A 155 -0.26 3.85 7.20
N TYR A 156 -1.31 4.68 7.32
CA TYR A 156 -1.23 6.12 7.56
C TYR A 156 -2.34 6.61 8.51
N SER A 157 -2.14 7.77 9.12
CA SER A 157 -3.24 8.58 9.64
C SER A 157 -3.94 9.29 8.47
N LYS A 158 -5.27 9.26 8.44
CA LYS A 158 -6.05 9.98 7.43
C LYS A 158 -5.82 11.49 7.53
N GLU A 159 -5.91 12.04 8.74
CA GLU A 159 -5.70 13.46 9.01
C GLU A 159 -4.32 13.90 8.49
N PHE A 160 -3.29 13.13 8.82
CA PHE A 160 -1.93 13.43 8.38
C PHE A 160 -1.78 13.42 6.85
N LEU A 161 -2.42 12.45 6.14
CA LEU A 161 -2.39 12.42 4.67
C LEU A 161 -3.21 13.55 4.02
N ILE A 162 -4.22 14.09 4.70
CA ILE A 162 -4.95 15.27 4.22
C ILE A 162 -4.07 16.51 4.28
N GLU A 163 -3.32 16.68 5.36
CA GLU A 163 -2.39 17.80 5.56
C GLU A 163 -1.11 17.67 4.72
N ASN A 164 -0.65 16.44 4.53
CA ASN A 164 0.57 16.11 3.80
C ASN A 164 0.27 15.09 2.69
N PRO A 165 -0.41 15.49 1.60
CA PRO A 165 -0.83 14.59 0.54
C PRO A 165 0.36 13.98 -0.21
N MET A 166 0.13 12.82 -0.81
CA MET A 166 1.10 12.23 -1.72
C MET A 166 1.38 13.15 -2.90
N PRO A 167 2.64 13.29 -3.34
CA PRO A 167 2.97 14.11 -4.51
C PRO A 167 2.36 13.52 -5.78
N GLU A 168 1.61 14.35 -6.51
CA GLU A 168 0.78 13.92 -7.66
C GLU A 168 1.49 14.00 -9.01
N GLN A 169 2.61 14.72 -9.08
CA GLN A 169 3.35 14.99 -10.32
C GLN A 169 4.20 13.81 -10.80
N TYR A 170 4.41 12.79 -9.95
CA TYR A 170 5.28 11.68 -10.30
C TYR A 170 4.50 10.50 -10.90
N PRO A 171 4.94 9.93 -12.02
CA PRO A 171 4.34 8.73 -12.62
C PRO A 171 4.63 7.43 -11.84
N GLY A 172 5.47 7.51 -10.82
CA GLY A 172 5.89 6.50 -9.84
C GLY A 172 6.83 7.15 -8.84
N LYS A 173 7.24 6.41 -7.81
CA LYS A 173 8.16 6.90 -6.76
C LYS A 173 7.56 7.98 -5.84
N GLU A 174 6.23 8.12 -5.81
CA GLU A 174 5.54 9.07 -4.95
C GLU A 174 5.87 8.83 -3.46
N ASP A 175 6.02 7.57 -3.08
CA ASP A 175 6.40 7.15 -1.73
C ASP A 175 7.79 7.65 -1.31
N ARG A 176 8.76 7.61 -2.21
CA ARG A 176 10.14 8.07 -1.96
C ARG A 176 10.20 9.57 -1.70
N PHE A 177 9.53 10.35 -2.55
CA PHE A 177 9.51 11.80 -2.42
C PHE A 177 8.70 12.23 -1.20
N TRP A 178 7.59 11.55 -0.93
CA TRP A 178 6.82 11.79 0.28
C TRP A 178 7.63 11.48 1.54
N ALA A 179 8.30 10.33 1.60
CA ALA A 179 9.12 9.93 2.75
C ALA A 179 10.23 10.95 3.02
N LYS A 180 10.94 11.41 1.97
CA LYS A 180 11.96 12.43 2.10
C LYS A 180 11.39 13.73 2.66
N ASP A 181 10.29 14.23 2.09
CA ASP A 181 9.64 15.47 2.54
C ASP A 181 9.20 15.38 4.01
N MET A 182 8.67 14.22 4.43
CA MET A 182 8.25 14.02 5.82
C MET A 182 9.44 14.02 6.79
N VAL A 183 10.55 13.37 6.43
CA VAL A 183 11.76 13.38 7.26
C VAL A 183 12.38 14.78 7.31
N ASP A 184 12.44 15.49 6.18
CA ASP A 184 12.94 16.88 6.12
C ASP A 184 12.11 17.84 7.01
N LYS A 185 10.81 17.55 7.20
CA LYS A 185 9.91 18.26 8.12
C LYS A 185 9.99 17.79 9.59
N GLY A 186 10.84 16.82 9.89
CA GLY A 186 11.02 16.27 11.24
C GLY A 186 10.03 15.20 11.65
N HIS A 187 9.23 14.68 10.72
CA HIS A 187 8.33 13.54 10.98
C HIS A 187 9.05 12.21 10.85
N LYS A 188 8.47 11.17 11.45
CA LYS A 188 9.02 9.83 11.49
C LYS A 188 8.06 8.83 10.90
N TYR A 189 8.55 7.95 10.02
CA TYR A 189 7.84 6.76 9.58
C TYR A 189 8.58 5.49 10.03
N LEU A 190 7.89 4.36 10.03
CA LEU A 190 8.45 3.11 10.51
C LEU A 190 8.35 2.02 9.46
N TYR A 191 9.43 1.27 9.28
CA TYR A 191 9.43 -0.06 8.71
C TYR A 191 9.18 -1.09 9.82
N ASP A 192 8.12 -1.90 9.69
CA ASP A 192 7.82 -2.99 10.61
C ASP A 192 7.85 -4.33 9.86
N GLY A 193 9.01 -4.97 9.85
CA GLY A 193 9.21 -6.24 9.18
C GLY A 193 8.85 -7.47 10.01
N PHE A 194 8.55 -7.29 11.30
CA PHE A 194 8.18 -8.40 12.17
C PHE A 194 6.68 -8.67 12.19
N TYR A 195 5.88 -7.63 12.37
CA TYR A 195 4.46 -7.75 12.69
C TYR A 195 3.55 -7.43 11.52
N GLN A 196 4.07 -6.74 10.49
CA GLN A 196 3.32 -6.35 9.30
C GLN A 196 3.93 -6.99 8.05
N LYS A 197 3.26 -7.97 7.43
CA LYS A 197 3.79 -8.70 6.27
C LYS A 197 2.75 -8.92 5.19
N CYS A 198 3.20 -8.88 3.93
CA CYS A 198 2.37 -9.26 2.79
C CYS A 198 3.16 -10.06 1.75
N ASN A 199 2.44 -10.85 0.94
CA ASN A 199 2.93 -11.29 -0.36
C ASN A 199 2.74 -10.16 -1.35
N HIS A 200 3.72 -9.95 -2.24
CA HIS A 200 3.66 -8.99 -3.32
C HIS A 200 3.84 -9.75 -4.64
N PHE A 201 2.73 -9.92 -5.36
CA PHE A 201 2.74 -10.67 -6.61
C PHE A 201 3.32 -9.82 -7.74
N TYR A 202 4.20 -10.40 -8.53
CA TYR A 202 4.68 -9.79 -9.76
C TYR A 202 3.63 -9.95 -10.84
N THR A 203 3.14 -8.81 -11.35
CA THR A 203 2.13 -8.75 -12.41
C THR A 203 2.67 -8.01 -13.62
N ASN A 204 2.07 -8.23 -14.78
CA ASN A 204 2.46 -7.56 -16.01
C ASN A 204 2.26 -6.03 -15.96
N ASN A 205 1.42 -5.55 -15.03
CA ASN A 205 1.10 -4.14 -14.85
C ASN A 205 1.90 -3.47 -13.72
N GLY A 206 2.56 -4.26 -12.87
CA GLY A 206 3.32 -3.74 -11.73
C GLY A 206 4.52 -2.89 -12.14
N ALA A 207 4.69 -1.72 -11.53
CA ALA A 207 5.82 -0.83 -11.78
C ALA A 207 7.16 -1.52 -11.48
N THR A 208 7.24 -2.28 -10.41
CA THR A 208 8.44 -3.02 -10.01
C THR A 208 8.87 -4.05 -11.05
N TRP A 209 7.92 -4.72 -11.73
CA TRP A 209 8.23 -5.65 -12.83
C TRP A 209 8.83 -4.95 -14.03
N LYS A 210 8.32 -3.76 -14.35
CA LYS A 210 8.80 -2.93 -15.46
C LYS A 210 10.11 -2.20 -15.16
N GLY A 211 10.62 -2.30 -13.94
CA GLY A 211 11.84 -1.63 -13.52
C GLY A 211 11.72 -0.11 -13.35
N ILE A 212 10.51 0.41 -13.24
CA ILE A 212 10.21 1.84 -13.09
C ILE A 212 9.72 2.21 -11.67
N GLY A 213 9.64 1.23 -10.78
CA GLY A 213 9.26 1.38 -9.37
C GLY A 213 10.42 1.72 -8.46
#